data_990de3f820df06832b6d43458e0a7481
#
_entry.id   990de3f820df06832b6d43458e0a7481
#
_cell.length_a   1.000
_cell.length_b   1.000
_cell.length_c   1.000
_cell.angle_alpha   90.00
_cell.angle_beta   90.00
_cell.angle_gamma   90.00
#
_symmetry.space_group_name_H-M   'P 1'
#
loop_
_entity.id
_entity.type
_entity.pdbx_description
1 polymer ?
#
loop_
_entity_poly.entity_id
_entity_poly.type
_entity_poly.pdbx_seq_one_letter_code
_entity_poly.pdbx_strand_id
1 'polypeptide(L)'
;INEENARPKKRYISPATKEAAYAVYYDALRHKVEEKGTENFPEVGGRKLYGDLIMVLTINHDGRVLETEIVESSGQQDLDRRAQAIAYASGPFGSFTPAMRAQADQIVVVARFSFTRDQVLQANVQANER
;
A
#
# COMPACT_ATOMS: atom_id res chain seq x y z
N ILE A 1 -31.90 4.25 -4.39
CA ILE A 1 -30.53 4.02 -4.00
C ILE A 1 -29.86 5.32 -3.68
N ASN A 2 -29.01 5.29 -2.72
CA ASN A 2 -28.36 6.49 -2.25
C ASN A 2 -27.11 6.77 -3.06
N GLU A 3 -27.03 7.98 -3.62
CA GLU A 3 -25.89 8.36 -4.42
C GLU A 3 -24.59 8.31 -3.64
N GLU A 4 -24.65 8.59 -2.37
CA GLU A 4 -23.44 8.56 -1.54
C GLU A 4 -22.84 7.19 -1.47
N ASN A 5 -23.66 6.15 -1.57
CA ASN A 5 -23.12 4.78 -1.55
C ASN A 5 -22.42 4.44 -2.84
N ALA A 6 -22.78 5.11 -3.92
CA ALA A 6 -22.15 4.87 -5.21
C ALA A 6 -20.82 5.59 -5.35
N ARG A 7 -20.57 6.58 -4.47
CA ARG A 7 -19.36 7.38 -4.54
C ARG A 7 -18.68 7.38 -3.19
N PRO A 8 -17.91 6.33 -2.89
CA PRO A 8 -17.24 6.25 -1.59
C PRO A 8 -16.30 7.43 -1.37
N LYS A 9 -16.24 7.90 -0.14
CA LYS A 9 -15.31 8.96 0.22
C LYS A 9 -13.92 8.40 0.34
N LYS A 10 -12.97 9.02 -0.34
CA LYS A 10 -11.58 8.59 -0.31
C LYS A 10 -10.72 9.63 0.39
N ARG A 11 -9.71 9.16 1.08
CA ARG A 11 -8.75 10.02 1.74
C ARG A 11 -7.34 9.60 1.32
N TYR A 12 -6.53 10.58 0.93
CA TYR A 12 -5.16 10.32 0.51
C TYR A 12 -4.22 10.43 1.71
N ILE A 13 -3.41 9.42 1.91
CA ILE A 13 -2.49 9.32 3.04
C ILE A 13 -1.07 9.52 2.53
N SER A 14 -0.33 10.37 3.21
CA SER A 14 1.07 10.61 2.89
C SER A 14 1.86 10.75 4.18
N PRO A 15 3.19 10.80 4.12
CA PRO A 15 3.99 11.01 5.34
C PRO A 15 3.67 12.32 6.02
N ALA A 16 3.05 13.26 5.30
CA ALA A 16 2.68 14.54 5.89
C ALA A 16 1.36 14.49 6.64
N THR A 17 0.63 13.37 6.56
CA THR A 17 -0.63 13.23 7.28
C THR A 17 -0.37 13.27 8.77
N LYS A 18 -1.03 14.20 9.45
CA LYS A 18 -0.76 14.44 10.86
C LYS A 18 -1.81 13.92 11.80
N GLU A 19 -2.93 13.47 11.28
CA GLU A 19 -3.97 12.90 12.14
C GLU A 19 -3.49 11.57 12.69
N ALA A 20 -3.49 11.45 14.01
CA ALA A 20 -2.92 10.30 14.68
C ALA A 20 -3.51 8.99 14.20
N ALA A 21 -4.83 8.97 13.95
CA ALA A 21 -5.48 7.73 13.55
C ALA A 21 -4.92 7.20 12.23
N TYR A 22 -4.69 8.10 11.27
CA TYR A 22 -4.14 7.69 9.98
C TYR A 22 -2.68 7.30 10.09
N ALA A 23 -1.93 8.01 10.93
CA ALA A 23 -0.51 7.68 11.10
C ALA A 23 -0.32 6.29 11.67
N VAL A 24 -1.14 5.92 12.66
CA VAL A 24 -1.08 4.59 13.25
C VAL A 24 -1.47 3.53 12.23
N TYR A 25 -2.53 3.80 11.48
CA TYR A 25 -2.99 2.84 10.47
C TYR A 25 -1.93 2.63 9.41
N TYR A 26 -1.33 3.73 8.93
CA TYR A 26 -0.30 3.63 7.92
C TYR A 26 0.91 2.83 8.44
N ASP A 27 1.29 3.07 9.68
CA ASP A 27 2.45 2.37 10.22
C ASP A 27 2.21 0.86 10.30
N ALA A 28 1.01 0.45 10.70
CA ALA A 28 0.66 -0.96 10.73
C ALA A 28 0.64 -1.57 9.33
N LEU A 29 0.12 -0.81 8.37
CA LEU A 29 0.08 -1.25 6.98
C LEU A 29 1.50 -1.45 6.45
N ARG A 30 2.38 -0.49 6.71
CA ARG A 30 3.76 -0.55 6.26
C ARG A 30 4.47 -1.78 6.82
N HIS A 31 4.28 -2.05 8.09
CA HIS A 31 4.90 -3.21 8.71
C HIS A 31 4.43 -4.52 8.09
N LYS A 32 3.13 -4.64 7.83
CA LYS A 32 2.60 -5.86 7.24
C LYS A 32 3.12 -6.08 5.83
N VAL A 33 3.19 -5.00 5.04
CA VAL A 33 3.69 -5.09 3.68
C VAL A 33 5.17 -5.46 3.69
N GLU A 34 5.95 -4.82 4.54
CA GLU A 34 7.39 -5.11 4.61
C GLU A 34 7.63 -6.54 5.05
N GLU A 35 6.88 -7.01 6.02
CA GLU A 35 7.03 -8.38 6.49
C GLU A 35 6.69 -9.38 5.40
N LYS A 36 5.56 -9.18 4.75
CA LYS A 36 5.11 -10.09 3.70
C LYS A 36 6.09 -10.11 2.54
N GLY A 37 6.57 -8.95 2.12
CA GLY A 37 7.49 -8.84 1.01
C GLY A 37 8.87 -9.36 1.31
N THR A 38 9.29 -9.30 2.57
CA THR A 38 10.58 -9.86 2.97
C THR A 38 10.50 -11.37 3.02
N GLU A 39 9.41 -11.91 3.59
CA GLU A 39 9.21 -13.36 3.67
C GLU A 39 9.07 -13.98 2.29
N ASN A 40 8.42 -13.28 1.39
CA ASN A 40 8.15 -13.77 0.03
C ASN A 40 8.88 -12.91 -0.98
N PHE A 41 10.16 -12.74 -0.78
CA PHE A 41 10.95 -11.84 -1.60
C PHE A 41 10.88 -12.28 -3.07
N PRO A 42 10.66 -11.35 -4.00
CA PRO A 42 10.44 -11.70 -5.40
C PRO A 42 11.64 -12.39 -6.02
N GLU A 43 11.37 -13.46 -6.76
CA GLU A 43 12.42 -14.11 -7.50
C GLU A 43 11.81 -14.82 -8.72
N VAL A 44 12.60 -14.95 -9.75
CA VAL A 44 12.21 -15.65 -10.96
C VAL A 44 13.38 -16.55 -11.36
N GLY A 45 13.09 -17.84 -11.52
CA GLY A 45 14.13 -18.78 -11.91
C GLY A 45 15.30 -18.87 -10.94
N GLY A 46 14.99 -18.70 -9.66
CA GLY A 46 16.02 -18.76 -8.62
C GLY A 46 16.80 -17.48 -8.44
N ARG A 47 16.49 -16.44 -9.20
CA ARG A 47 17.21 -15.17 -9.13
C ARG A 47 16.33 -14.15 -8.42
N LYS A 48 16.86 -13.51 -7.39
CA LYS A 48 16.14 -12.46 -6.68
C LYS A 48 16.02 -11.22 -7.56
N LEU A 49 14.89 -10.53 -7.42
CA LEU A 49 14.65 -9.31 -8.18
C LEU A 49 14.79 -8.12 -7.25
N TYR A 50 15.56 -7.12 -7.68
CA TYR A 50 15.81 -5.93 -6.88
C TYR A 50 15.36 -4.70 -7.66
N GLY A 51 14.91 -3.68 -6.96
CA GLY A 51 14.53 -2.44 -7.61
C GLY A 51 13.51 -1.67 -6.80
N ASP A 52 13.17 -0.50 -7.30
CA ASP A 52 12.21 0.40 -6.68
C ASP A 52 11.04 0.63 -7.62
N LEU A 53 9.87 0.78 -7.03
CA LEU A 53 8.68 1.15 -7.78
C LEU A 53 7.78 1.98 -6.90
N ILE A 54 6.81 2.66 -7.50
CA ILE A 54 5.81 3.41 -6.75
C ILE A 54 4.45 2.86 -7.11
N MET A 55 3.67 2.58 -6.07
CA MET A 55 2.37 1.95 -6.20
C MET A 55 1.34 2.73 -5.42
N VAL A 56 0.15 2.82 -5.99
CA VAL A 56 -1.00 3.40 -5.31
C VAL A 56 -1.90 2.25 -4.88
N LEU A 57 -2.24 2.21 -3.59
CA LEU A 57 -3.14 1.21 -3.05
C LEU A 57 -4.43 1.88 -2.60
N THR A 58 -5.55 1.30 -2.97
CA THR A 58 -6.85 1.74 -2.47
C THR A 58 -7.34 0.71 -1.47
N ILE A 59 -7.61 1.14 -0.25
CA ILE A 59 -7.93 0.26 0.86
C ILE A 59 -9.32 0.60 1.38
N ASN A 60 -10.17 -0.42 1.47
CA ASN A 60 -11.52 -0.26 1.95
C ASN A 60 -11.55 -0.14 3.47
N HIS A 61 -12.68 0.35 4.00
CA HIS A 61 -12.77 0.58 5.45
C HIS A 61 -12.69 -0.71 6.27
N ASP A 62 -12.86 -1.88 5.66
CA ASP A 62 -12.68 -3.15 6.34
C ASP A 62 -11.23 -3.65 6.25
N GLY A 63 -10.34 -2.86 5.66
CA GLY A 63 -8.93 -3.18 5.59
C GLY A 63 -8.51 -3.92 4.34
N ARG A 64 -9.46 -4.29 3.48
CA ARG A 64 -9.11 -5.03 2.26
C ARG A 64 -8.52 -4.12 1.21
N VAL A 65 -7.54 -4.64 0.49
CA VAL A 65 -6.97 -3.93 -0.67
C VAL A 65 -7.94 -4.12 -1.83
N LEU A 66 -8.51 -3.03 -2.31
CA LEU A 66 -9.45 -3.09 -3.41
C LEU A 66 -8.75 -3.00 -4.76
N GLU A 67 -7.66 -2.25 -4.81
CA GLU A 67 -7.03 -1.94 -6.08
C GLU A 67 -5.59 -1.56 -5.85
N THR A 68 -4.72 -1.94 -6.78
CA THR A 68 -3.34 -1.46 -6.80
C THR A 68 -3.04 -0.95 -8.19
N GLU A 69 -2.20 0.06 -8.27
CA GLU A 69 -1.79 0.63 -9.54
C GLU A 69 -0.31 0.98 -9.47
N ILE A 70 0.46 0.52 -10.44
CA ILE A 70 1.87 0.89 -10.55
C ILE A 70 1.93 2.23 -11.26
N VAL A 71 2.39 3.26 -10.55
CA VAL A 71 2.50 4.59 -11.16
C VAL A 71 3.93 4.89 -11.59
N GLU A 72 4.90 4.18 -11.02
CA GLU A 72 6.28 4.25 -11.52
C GLU A 72 6.84 2.84 -11.46
N SER A 73 7.13 2.28 -12.63
CA SER A 73 7.58 0.90 -12.74
C SER A 73 9.03 0.74 -12.29
N SER A 74 9.35 -0.44 -11.78
CA SER A 74 10.74 -0.79 -11.48
C SER A 74 11.55 -1.00 -12.76
N GLY A 75 10.88 -1.06 -13.91
CA GLY A 75 11.54 -1.43 -15.14
C GLY A 75 11.55 -2.92 -15.38
N GLN A 76 11.03 -3.69 -14.43
CA GLN A 76 10.97 -5.14 -14.53
C GLN A 76 9.52 -5.57 -14.32
N GLN A 77 8.90 -6.07 -15.37
CA GLN A 77 7.49 -6.41 -15.32
C GLN A 77 7.20 -7.47 -14.26
N ASP A 78 8.11 -8.44 -14.12
CA ASP A 78 7.93 -9.48 -13.12
C ASP A 78 7.96 -8.92 -11.71
N LEU A 79 8.86 -7.98 -11.44
CA LEU A 79 8.95 -7.38 -10.12
C LEU A 79 7.70 -6.57 -9.82
N ASP A 80 7.24 -5.80 -10.80
CA ASP A 80 6.02 -4.99 -10.61
C ASP A 80 4.84 -5.88 -10.26
N ARG A 81 4.66 -6.99 -10.98
CA ARG A 81 3.53 -7.88 -10.72
C ARG A 81 3.63 -8.53 -9.35
N ARG A 82 4.84 -8.93 -8.96
CA ARG A 82 5.02 -9.56 -7.65
C ARG A 82 4.80 -8.57 -6.53
N ALA A 83 5.17 -7.30 -6.75
CA ALA A 83 4.91 -6.27 -5.76
C ALA A 83 3.41 -6.08 -5.55
N GLN A 84 2.63 -6.10 -6.63
CA GLN A 84 1.18 -5.99 -6.50
C GLN A 84 0.60 -7.19 -5.76
N ALA A 85 1.12 -8.39 -6.03
CA ALA A 85 0.67 -9.58 -5.33
C ALA A 85 0.98 -9.50 -3.84
N ILE A 86 2.15 -8.97 -3.49
CA ILE A 86 2.53 -8.77 -2.10
C ILE A 86 1.57 -7.81 -1.41
N ALA A 87 1.21 -6.72 -2.09
CA ALA A 87 0.29 -5.75 -1.52
C ALA A 87 -1.06 -6.38 -1.23
N TYR A 88 -1.60 -7.14 -2.17
CA TYR A 88 -2.88 -7.82 -1.96
C TYR A 88 -2.77 -8.86 -0.84
N ALA A 89 -1.69 -9.62 -0.81
CA ALA A 89 -1.52 -10.67 0.18
C ALA A 89 -1.30 -10.13 1.59
N SER A 90 -0.87 -8.88 1.70
CA SER A 90 -0.62 -8.26 3.01
C SER A 90 -1.91 -7.88 3.72
N GLY A 91 -2.98 -7.67 2.97
CA GLY A 91 -4.26 -7.32 3.56
C GLY A 91 -4.99 -8.54 4.11
N PRO A 92 -6.05 -8.33 4.87
CA PRO A 92 -6.59 -7.03 5.27
C PRO A 92 -5.73 -6.40 6.37
N PHE A 93 -5.76 -5.06 6.41
CA PHE A 93 -4.92 -4.32 7.34
C PHE A 93 -5.65 -3.93 8.63
N GLY A 94 -6.86 -4.43 8.80
CA GLY A 94 -7.66 -4.06 9.95
C GLY A 94 -8.70 -3.01 9.57
N SER A 95 -9.82 -3.02 10.28
CA SER A 95 -10.90 -2.09 10.01
C SER A 95 -10.52 -0.68 10.42
N PHE A 96 -11.08 0.29 9.72
CA PHE A 96 -10.88 1.70 10.08
C PHE A 96 -11.46 1.95 11.47
N THR A 97 -10.81 2.83 12.21
CA THR A 97 -11.37 3.29 13.48
C THR A 97 -12.59 4.17 13.22
N PRO A 98 -13.44 4.40 14.24
CA PRO A 98 -14.57 5.30 14.06
C PRO A 98 -14.14 6.69 13.60
N ALA A 99 -12.99 7.18 14.07
CA ALA A 99 -12.50 8.49 13.64
C ALA A 99 -12.18 8.49 12.15
N MET A 100 -11.59 7.42 11.66
CA MET A 100 -11.29 7.31 10.23
C MET A 100 -12.58 7.18 9.42
N ARG A 101 -13.53 6.38 9.92
CA ARG A 101 -14.80 6.17 9.23
C ARG A 101 -15.60 7.45 9.11
N ALA A 102 -15.45 8.35 10.07
CA ALA A 102 -16.16 9.64 9.99
C ALA A 102 -15.67 10.47 8.81
N GLN A 103 -14.47 10.22 8.33
CA GLN A 103 -13.87 11.03 7.27
C GLN A 103 -13.78 10.31 5.93
N ALA A 104 -13.76 8.99 5.93
CA ALA A 104 -13.47 8.27 4.69
C ALA A 104 -14.08 6.88 4.70
N ASP A 105 -14.49 6.42 3.52
CA ASP A 105 -14.89 5.04 3.28
C ASP A 105 -13.73 4.23 2.74
N GLN A 106 -12.79 4.91 2.09
CA GLN A 106 -11.59 4.30 1.53
C GLN A 106 -10.43 5.24 1.70
N ILE A 107 -9.22 4.70 1.82
CA ILE A 107 -8.02 5.52 1.79
C ILE A 107 -7.19 5.13 0.58
N VAL A 108 -6.45 6.11 0.07
CA VAL A 108 -5.56 5.93 -1.07
C VAL A 108 -4.16 6.21 -0.57
N VAL A 109 -3.29 5.21 -0.67
CA VAL A 109 -1.94 5.29 -0.15
C VAL A 109 -0.95 5.23 -1.30
N VAL A 110 -0.06 6.21 -1.36
CA VAL A 110 1.01 6.23 -2.36
C VAL A 110 2.28 5.79 -1.67
N ALA A 111 2.86 4.69 -2.12
CA ALA A 111 4.00 4.10 -1.42
C ALA A 111 5.10 3.71 -2.39
N ARG A 112 6.33 3.99 -1.99
CA ARG A 112 7.51 3.48 -2.71
C ARG A 112 7.88 2.14 -2.10
N PHE A 113 8.00 1.13 -2.97
CA PHE A 113 8.46 -0.19 -2.58
C PHE A 113 9.90 -0.34 -3.05
N SER A 114 10.80 -0.61 -2.12
CA SER A 114 12.22 -0.80 -2.44
C SER A 114 12.63 -2.22 -2.08
N PHE A 115 12.92 -3.01 -3.10
CA PHE A 115 13.39 -4.39 -2.91
C PHE A 115 14.90 -4.36 -2.94
N THR A 116 15.51 -4.44 -1.74
CA THR A 116 16.93 -4.17 -1.58
C THR A 116 17.77 -5.42 -1.71
N ARG A 117 19.07 -5.22 -1.92
CA ARG A 117 19.99 -6.35 -2.07
C ARG A 117 20.19 -7.12 -0.78
N ASP A 118 19.76 -6.57 0.33
CA ASP A 118 19.71 -7.32 1.59
C ASP A 118 18.52 -8.27 1.63
N GLN A 119 17.75 -8.33 0.56
CA GLN A 119 16.57 -9.19 0.43
C GLN A 119 15.51 -8.80 1.43
N VAL A 120 15.31 -7.50 1.56
CA VAL A 120 14.30 -6.90 2.43
C VAL A 120 13.46 -5.96 1.60
N LEU A 121 12.14 -5.97 1.84
CA LEU A 121 11.27 -4.96 1.26
C LEU A 121 11.16 -3.81 2.24
N GLN A 122 11.43 -2.60 1.76
CA GLN A 122 11.17 -1.38 2.50
C GLN A 122 10.04 -0.66 1.81
N ALA A 123 9.01 -0.30 2.56
CA ALA A 123 7.85 0.39 2.02
C ALA A 123 7.72 1.74 2.69
N ASN A 124 7.70 2.80 1.90
CA ASN A 124 7.60 4.17 2.41
C ASN A 124 6.50 4.90 1.69
N VAL A 125 5.67 5.62 2.45
CA VAL A 125 4.66 6.47 1.86
C VAL A 125 5.34 7.76 1.43
N GLN A 126 5.11 8.14 0.18
CA GLN A 126 5.70 9.36 -0.33
C GLN A 126 4.77 10.52 -0.11
N ALA A 127 5.36 11.68 0.17
CA ALA A 127 4.58 12.89 0.25
C ALA A 127 4.00 13.18 -1.13
N ASN A 128 2.74 13.53 -1.16
CA ASN A 128 2.07 13.81 -2.40
C ASN A 128 1.94 15.31 -2.56
N GLU A 129 3.07 15.92 -2.83
CA GLU A 129 3.06 17.29 -2.97
C GLU A 129 2.85 17.70 -4.27
N ARG A 130 2.50 18.48 -4.38
CA ARG A 130 2.43 18.90 -5.55
C ARG A 130 1.65 18.75 -6.14
#